data_7eb280ca71457ec5e32a48fc94b59a7c
#
_entry.id   7eb280ca71457ec5e32a48fc94b59a7c
#
_cell.length_a   1.000
_cell.length_b   1.000
_cell.length_c   1.000
_cell.angle_alpha   90.00
_cell.angle_beta   90.00
_cell.angle_gamma   90.00
#
_symmetry.space_group_name_H-M   'P 1'
#
loop_
_entity.id
_entity.type
_entity.pdbx_description
1 polymer ?
#
loop_
_entity_poly.entity_id
_entity_poly.type
_entity_poly.pdbx_seq_one_letter_code
_entity_poly.pdbx_strand_id
1 'polypeptide(L)'
;MIDVERQGMCMKQRIAMLEETLSILAQEQVKGLDEAKVFLPDDLERMERMIGKRAHERAVCRYDCVNMDAFALARRLRQAYPQEQILVLNLANPFEPGGGVRRGARAQEEDLCLNSSLLLSLESEAAHRYYAYHRGLCSPFSSDAMILTPKVQIIRDADGSLLRERAMVSVLTCAAPMAQYGLGDLTQAEYAEMLSRRIHRMLLCAAYHGYAVLVLGAFGCGAFGNDAQLIAALFEREIRLFQAGGSVDDHFAQISFAVLDRSPDQYNFRAFSRYFAQSDREGGRR
;
A
#
# COMPACT_ATOMS: atom_id res chain seq x y z
N MET A 1 11.18 -2.20 23.45
CA MET A 1 10.82 -1.06 24.29
C MET A 1 10.35 0.16 23.49
N ILE A 2 10.74 0.33 22.24
CA ILE A 2 10.45 1.52 21.39
C ILE A 2 8.99 1.59 20.90
N ASP A 3 8.28 0.47 20.85
CA ASP A 3 6.91 0.38 20.28
C ASP A 3 5.77 0.73 21.28
N VAL A 4 6.11 0.87 22.56
CA VAL A 4 5.12 1.12 23.63
C VAL A 4 4.66 2.58 23.66
N GLU A 5 5.53 3.54 23.30
CA GLU A 5 5.21 4.98 23.38
C GLU A 5 4.20 5.41 22.31
N ARG A 6 4.21 4.82 21.11
CA ARG A 6 3.21 5.14 20.07
C ARG A 6 1.81 4.58 20.37
N GLN A 7 1.72 3.48 21.12
CA GLN A 7 0.43 2.91 21.54
C GLN A 7 -0.34 3.82 22.50
N GLY A 8 0.37 4.67 23.24
CA GLY A 8 -0.20 5.61 24.20
C GLY A 8 -0.57 6.98 23.63
N MET A 9 -0.17 7.30 22.38
CA MET A 9 -0.39 8.64 21.82
C MET A 9 -1.88 8.93 21.62
N CYS A 10 -2.41 9.92 22.33
CA CYS A 10 -3.80 10.30 22.21
C CYS A 10 -4.06 11.09 20.91
N MET A 11 -5.36 11.25 20.58
CA MET A 11 -5.79 11.98 19.38
C MET A 11 -5.16 13.38 19.26
N LYS A 12 -5.11 14.14 20.36
CA LYS A 12 -4.50 15.49 20.37
C LYS A 12 -3.01 15.47 20.04
N GLN A 13 -2.28 14.49 20.57
CA GLN A 13 -0.85 14.34 20.29
C GLN A 13 -0.59 13.98 18.82
N ARG A 14 -1.44 13.15 18.22
CA ARG A 14 -1.34 12.81 16.79
C ARG A 14 -1.62 14.02 15.91
N ILE A 15 -2.61 14.86 16.25
CA ILE A 15 -2.89 16.11 15.54
C ILE A 15 -1.68 17.05 15.64
N ALA A 16 -1.13 17.27 16.85
CA ALA A 16 0.04 18.13 17.03
C ALA A 16 1.26 17.61 16.25
N MET A 17 1.47 16.29 16.22
CA MET A 17 2.54 15.67 15.44
C MET A 17 2.34 15.86 13.92
N LEU A 18 1.10 15.82 13.44
CA LEU A 18 0.81 16.12 12.03
C LEU A 18 1.15 17.58 11.70
N GLU A 19 0.75 18.51 12.55
CA GLU A 19 1.05 19.94 12.37
C GLU A 19 2.57 20.19 12.34
N GLU A 20 3.32 19.55 13.22
CA GLU A 20 4.79 19.58 13.21
C GLU A 20 5.36 19.01 11.92
N THR A 21 4.85 17.83 11.47
CA THR A 21 5.26 17.21 10.19
C THR A 21 5.04 18.15 9.03
N LEU A 22 3.85 18.75 8.92
CA LEU A 22 3.52 19.68 7.83
C LEU A 22 4.38 20.95 7.88
N SER A 23 4.67 21.47 9.09
CA SER A 23 5.57 22.62 9.27
C SER A 23 7.00 22.33 8.80
N ILE A 24 7.55 21.17 9.15
CA ILE A 24 8.88 20.75 8.69
C ILE A 24 8.93 20.63 7.16
N LEU A 25 7.93 19.97 6.55
CA LEU A 25 7.86 19.78 5.11
C LEU A 25 7.75 21.11 4.34
N ALA A 26 7.01 22.07 4.90
CA ALA A 26 6.90 23.42 4.35
C ALA A 26 8.23 24.17 4.41
N GLN A 27 8.98 24.08 5.52
CA GLN A 27 10.29 24.68 5.68
C GLN A 27 11.34 24.05 4.73
N GLU A 28 11.28 22.74 4.52
CA GLU A 28 12.15 21.99 3.63
C GLU A 28 11.81 22.21 2.15
N GLN A 29 10.72 22.91 1.82
CA GLN A 29 10.23 23.18 0.45
C GLN A 29 10.18 21.90 -0.39
N VAL A 30 9.53 20.86 0.15
CA VAL A 30 9.45 19.55 -0.50
C VAL A 30 8.85 19.67 -1.90
N LYS A 31 9.58 19.12 -2.90
CA LYS A 31 9.21 19.17 -4.33
C LYS A 31 8.47 17.90 -4.76
N GLY A 32 7.76 17.99 -5.88
CA GLY A 32 7.13 16.82 -6.51
C GLY A 32 5.76 16.45 -5.94
N LEU A 33 5.16 17.32 -5.16
CA LEU A 33 3.82 17.10 -4.60
C LEU A 33 2.74 16.97 -5.68
N ASP A 34 2.90 17.65 -6.82
CA ASP A 34 1.98 17.65 -7.97
C ASP A 34 2.30 16.53 -8.99
N GLU A 35 3.29 15.68 -8.72
CA GLU A 35 3.65 14.56 -9.61
C GLU A 35 2.72 13.35 -9.44
N ALA A 36 1.73 13.42 -8.55
CA ALA A 36 0.73 12.36 -8.37
C ALA A 36 -0.04 12.11 -9.67
N LYS A 37 -0.24 10.83 -9.99
CA LYS A 37 -0.97 10.37 -11.18
C LYS A 37 -2.20 9.59 -10.74
N VAL A 38 -3.36 10.03 -11.18
CA VAL A 38 -4.64 9.33 -10.94
C VAL A 38 -4.95 8.45 -12.13
N PHE A 39 -5.19 7.17 -11.85
CA PHE A 39 -5.67 6.17 -12.80
C PHE A 39 -7.10 5.78 -12.44
N LEU A 40 -8.04 6.04 -13.33
CA LEU A 40 -9.41 5.55 -13.24
C LEU A 40 -9.51 4.15 -13.86
N PRO A 41 -10.61 3.40 -13.68
CA PRO A 41 -10.73 2.04 -14.21
C PRO A 41 -10.38 1.89 -15.69
N ASP A 42 -10.80 2.84 -16.55
CA ASP A 42 -10.50 2.83 -17.99
C ASP A 42 -9.00 3.03 -18.29
N ASP A 43 -8.29 3.77 -17.45
CA ASP A 43 -6.84 3.96 -17.56
C ASP A 43 -6.12 2.64 -17.27
N LEU A 44 -6.57 1.92 -16.25
CA LEU A 44 -6.02 0.61 -15.86
C LEU A 44 -6.31 -0.47 -16.92
N GLU A 45 -7.48 -0.46 -17.54
CA GLU A 45 -7.78 -1.34 -18.68
C GLU A 45 -6.88 -1.07 -19.89
N ARG A 46 -6.53 0.19 -20.12
CA ARG A 46 -5.54 0.54 -21.17
C ARG A 46 -4.15 0.01 -20.83
N MET A 47 -3.70 0.12 -19.57
CA MET A 47 -2.42 -0.45 -19.11
C MET A 47 -2.38 -1.96 -19.29
N GLU A 48 -3.46 -2.67 -18.95
CA GLU A 48 -3.58 -4.12 -19.08
C GLU A 48 -3.37 -4.58 -20.53
N ARG A 49 -3.91 -3.84 -21.50
CA ARG A 49 -3.68 -4.10 -22.93
C ARG A 49 -2.26 -3.81 -23.41
N MET A 50 -1.52 -2.96 -22.71
CA MET A 50 -0.18 -2.49 -23.11
C MET A 50 0.97 -3.29 -22.49
N ILE A 51 0.76 -3.91 -21.31
CA ILE A 51 1.86 -4.52 -20.54
C ILE A 51 2.39 -5.82 -21.18
N GLY A 52 1.58 -6.53 -21.95
CA GLY A 52 1.89 -7.85 -22.54
C GLY A 52 3.14 -7.94 -23.44
N LYS A 53 4.02 -6.92 -23.47
CA LYS A 53 5.21 -6.85 -24.34
C LYS A 53 6.49 -6.40 -23.63
N ARG A 54 6.48 -6.19 -22.30
CA ARG A 54 7.66 -5.71 -21.58
C ARG A 54 8.15 -6.78 -20.59
N ALA A 55 8.77 -7.82 -21.10
CA ALA A 55 9.52 -8.75 -20.25
C ALA A 55 10.88 -8.14 -19.90
N HIS A 56 11.21 -8.11 -18.61
CA HIS A 56 12.56 -7.91 -18.13
C HIS A 56 13.07 -9.24 -17.58
N GLU A 57 14.19 -9.74 -18.06
CA GLU A 57 14.84 -10.91 -17.48
C GLU A 57 15.36 -10.56 -16.08
N ARG A 58 14.57 -10.86 -15.05
CA ARG A 58 14.99 -10.77 -13.65
C ARG A 58 15.16 -12.15 -13.03
N ALA A 59 15.99 -12.22 -11.99
CA ALA A 59 16.07 -13.39 -11.14
C ALA A 59 14.76 -13.60 -10.36
N VAL A 60 14.55 -14.80 -9.83
CA VAL A 60 13.36 -15.22 -9.06
C VAL A 60 12.89 -14.15 -8.08
N CYS A 61 11.62 -13.76 -8.13
CA CYS A 61 11.02 -12.86 -7.16
C CYS A 61 11.01 -13.46 -5.76
N ARG A 62 11.41 -12.67 -4.76
CA ARG A 62 11.38 -13.06 -3.34
C ARG A 62 10.10 -12.58 -2.69
N TYR A 63 9.64 -13.36 -1.70
CA TYR A 63 8.44 -13.04 -0.93
C TYR A 63 8.74 -13.11 0.55
N ASP A 64 8.20 -12.16 1.33
CA ASP A 64 8.15 -12.26 2.78
C ASP A 64 6.90 -11.57 3.36
N CYS A 65 6.60 -11.92 4.62
CA CYS A 65 5.58 -11.25 5.41
C CYS A 65 6.17 -10.97 6.79
N VAL A 66 6.09 -9.71 7.19
CA VAL A 66 6.66 -9.26 8.48
C VAL A 66 5.63 -8.45 9.27
N ASN A 67 5.62 -8.66 10.60
CA ASN A 67 4.79 -7.88 11.52
C ASN A 67 5.51 -6.55 11.82
N MET A 68 5.39 -5.59 10.88
CA MET A 68 6.12 -4.33 10.89
C MET A 68 5.33 -3.22 10.22
N ASP A 69 5.66 -1.97 10.56
CA ASP A 69 5.20 -0.78 9.86
C ASP A 69 5.69 -0.75 8.40
N ALA A 70 4.83 -0.28 7.48
CA ALA A 70 5.12 -0.31 6.05
C ALA A 70 6.32 0.57 5.65
N PHE A 71 6.46 1.77 6.23
CA PHE A 71 7.62 2.63 5.95
C PHE A 71 8.90 2.13 6.61
N ALA A 72 8.81 1.53 7.79
CA ALA A 72 9.97 0.88 8.42
C ALA A 72 10.48 -0.28 7.56
N LEU A 73 9.56 -1.10 7.00
CA LEU A 73 9.92 -2.15 6.06
C LEU A 73 10.52 -1.58 4.76
N ALA A 74 9.91 -0.55 4.18
CA ALA A 74 10.41 0.07 2.96
C ALA A 74 11.83 0.63 3.13
N ARG A 75 12.13 1.24 4.29
CA ARG A 75 13.49 1.71 4.62
C ARG A 75 14.48 0.55 4.75
N ARG A 76 14.08 -0.57 5.36
CA ARG A 76 14.92 -1.77 5.43
C ARG A 76 15.20 -2.33 4.02
N LEU A 77 14.18 -2.39 3.16
CA LEU A 77 14.34 -2.86 1.79
C LEU A 77 15.17 -1.90 0.93
N ARG A 78 15.16 -0.60 1.20
CA ARG A 78 16.06 0.37 0.54
C ARG A 78 17.53 0.03 0.74
N GLN A 79 17.90 -0.52 1.90
CA GLN A 79 19.28 -0.95 2.16
C GLN A 79 19.64 -2.21 1.35
N ALA A 80 18.69 -3.14 1.19
CA ALA A 80 18.89 -4.37 0.41
C ALA A 80 18.82 -4.14 -1.11
N TYR A 81 18.04 -3.15 -1.54
CA TYR A 81 17.79 -2.81 -2.95
C TYR A 81 18.06 -1.33 -3.23
N PRO A 82 19.31 -0.85 -3.11
CA PRO A 82 19.64 0.59 -3.15
C PRO A 82 19.33 1.25 -4.51
N GLN A 83 19.35 0.49 -5.60
CA GLN A 83 19.12 0.98 -6.95
C GLN A 83 17.65 0.83 -7.42
N GLU A 84 16.84 0.05 -6.71
CA GLU A 84 15.48 -0.25 -7.14
C GLU A 84 14.48 0.80 -6.63
N GLN A 85 13.42 1.03 -7.42
CA GLN A 85 12.31 1.84 -6.96
C GLN A 85 11.39 1.01 -6.07
N ILE A 86 11.09 1.52 -4.88
CA ILE A 86 10.21 0.87 -3.90
C ILE A 86 8.84 1.51 -3.96
N LEU A 87 7.80 0.69 -4.12
CA LEU A 87 6.40 1.09 -4.07
C LEU A 87 5.75 0.56 -2.80
N VAL A 88 5.15 1.46 -2.03
CA VAL A 88 4.41 1.14 -0.80
C VAL A 88 2.91 1.28 -1.08
N LEU A 89 2.12 0.27 -0.72
CA LEU A 89 0.66 0.33 -0.81
C LEU A 89 0.09 1.13 0.36
N ASN A 90 -0.65 2.19 0.06
CA ASN A 90 -1.50 2.93 0.99
C ASN A 90 -2.90 2.29 1.02
N LEU A 91 -3.32 1.79 2.18
CA LEU A 91 -4.64 1.19 2.44
C LEU A 91 -5.67 2.30 2.66
N ALA A 92 -6.11 2.92 1.59
CA ALA A 92 -6.66 4.26 1.53
C ALA A 92 -8.15 4.39 1.89
N ASN A 93 -8.51 5.55 2.39
CA ASN A 93 -9.89 6.05 2.37
C ASN A 93 -10.22 6.55 0.95
N PRO A 94 -11.37 6.14 0.35
CA PRO A 94 -11.72 6.59 -1.00
C PRO A 94 -12.29 8.01 -1.07
N PHE A 95 -12.68 8.60 0.06
CA PHE A 95 -13.44 9.86 0.11
C PHE A 95 -12.65 11.04 0.65
N GLU A 96 -11.74 10.79 1.61
CA GLU A 96 -10.96 11.82 2.30
C GLU A 96 -9.46 11.56 2.13
N PRO A 97 -8.69 12.55 1.63
CA PRO A 97 -7.22 12.46 1.57
C PRO A 97 -6.62 12.17 2.95
N GLY A 98 -5.84 11.08 3.06
CA GLY A 98 -5.22 10.70 4.33
C GLY A 98 -6.21 10.24 5.40
N GLY A 99 -7.44 9.89 5.01
CA GLY A 99 -8.45 9.37 5.92
C GLY A 99 -8.78 10.32 7.07
N GLY A 100 -8.68 9.83 8.30
CA GLY A 100 -8.94 10.61 9.51
C GLY A 100 -7.71 11.26 10.15
N VAL A 101 -6.58 11.40 9.44
CA VAL A 101 -5.31 11.89 10.01
C VAL A 101 -5.45 13.26 10.66
N ARG A 102 -6.20 14.19 10.04
CA ARG A 102 -6.46 15.53 10.57
C ARG A 102 -7.33 15.55 11.84
N ARG A 103 -8.03 14.44 12.11
CA ARG A 103 -8.82 14.21 13.32
C ARG A 103 -8.10 13.31 14.32
N GLY A 104 -6.83 12.96 14.06
CA GLY A 104 -6.01 12.11 14.93
C GLY A 104 -6.41 10.64 14.93
N ALA A 105 -7.12 10.19 13.89
CA ALA A 105 -7.45 8.78 13.70
C ALA A 105 -6.18 7.93 13.49
N ARG A 106 -6.34 6.61 13.62
CA ARG A 106 -5.21 5.68 13.65
C ARG A 106 -5.49 4.45 12.80
N ALA A 107 -4.90 4.42 11.63
CA ALA A 107 -4.76 3.25 10.77
C ALA A 107 -3.50 3.44 9.91
N GLN A 108 -3.26 2.51 8.98
CA GLN A 108 -2.05 2.54 8.15
C GLN A 108 -1.94 3.82 7.32
N GLU A 109 -3.02 4.28 6.66
CA GLU A 109 -3.02 5.50 5.87
C GLU A 109 -2.67 6.73 6.73
N GLU A 110 -3.29 6.85 7.92
CA GLU A 110 -3.01 7.95 8.82
C GLU A 110 -1.56 7.95 9.30
N ASP A 111 -0.99 6.76 9.57
CA ASP A 111 0.41 6.64 9.97
C ASP A 111 1.37 6.98 8.83
N LEU A 112 1.06 6.59 7.58
CA LEU A 112 1.84 7.02 6.41
C LEU A 112 1.82 8.55 6.25
N CYS A 113 0.64 9.16 6.32
CA CYS A 113 0.48 10.62 6.22
C CYS A 113 1.17 11.37 7.36
N LEU A 114 1.10 10.84 8.58
CA LEU A 114 1.73 11.43 9.76
C LEU A 114 3.27 11.45 9.66
N ASN A 115 3.85 10.47 8.99
CA ASN A 115 5.30 10.25 8.97
C ASN A 115 6.00 10.72 7.68
N SER A 116 5.26 11.31 6.72
CA SER A 116 5.82 11.63 5.40
C SER A 116 5.15 12.81 4.73
N SER A 117 5.62 13.13 3.53
CA SER A 117 5.01 14.13 2.64
C SER A 117 3.75 13.65 1.92
N LEU A 118 3.28 12.43 2.17
CA LEU A 118 2.18 11.81 1.42
C LEU A 118 0.90 12.65 1.47
N LEU A 119 0.51 13.17 2.64
CA LEU A 119 -0.72 13.96 2.79
C LEU A 119 -0.75 15.18 1.87
N LEU A 120 0.37 15.89 1.73
CA LEU A 120 0.45 17.06 0.85
C LEU A 120 0.15 16.69 -0.61
N SER A 121 0.62 15.51 -1.05
CA SER A 121 0.34 15.03 -2.40
C SER A 121 -1.11 14.56 -2.56
N LEU A 122 -1.68 13.88 -1.56
CA LEU A 122 -3.08 13.44 -1.60
C LEU A 122 -4.07 14.62 -1.58
N GLU A 123 -3.70 15.75 -0.96
CA GLU A 123 -4.50 16.99 -0.93
C GLU A 123 -4.22 17.90 -2.13
N SER A 124 -3.28 17.55 -3.01
CA SER A 124 -2.96 18.34 -4.20
C SER A 124 -4.08 18.29 -5.26
N GLU A 125 -4.09 19.27 -6.15
CA GLU A 125 -5.02 19.30 -7.31
C GLU A 125 -4.85 18.05 -8.19
N ALA A 126 -3.63 17.54 -8.32
CA ALA A 126 -3.35 16.34 -9.10
C ALA A 126 -4.12 15.10 -8.59
N ALA A 127 -4.33 14.98 -7.26
CA ALA A 127 -5.05 13.86 -6.66
C ALA A 127 -6.57 14.07 -6.61
N HIS A 128 -7.06 15.29 -6.80
CA HIS A 128 -8.48 15.64 -6.63
C HIS A 128 -9.43 14.76 -7.44
N ARG A 129 -9.06 14.38 -8.66
CA ARG A 129 -9.88 13.53 -9.56
C ARG A 129 -10.23 12.17 -8.94
N TYR A 130 -9.33 11.57 -8.13
CA TYR A 130 -9.57 10.29 -7.45
C TYR A 130 -10.72 10.40 -6.44
N TYR A 131 -10.67 11.41 -5.58
CA TYR A 131 -11.69 11.61 -4.53
C TYR A 131 -13.01 12.06 -5.09
N ALA A 132 -13.00 12.94 -6.13
CA ALA A 132 -14.19 13.37 -6.83
C ALA A 132 -14.90 12.18 -7.50
N TYR A 133 -14.15 11.29 -8.14
CA TYR A 133 -14.69 10.09 -8.77
C TYR A 133 -15.39 9.18 -7.75
N HIS A 134 -14.74 8.88 -6.60
CA HIS A 134 -15.32 8.03 -5.58
C HIS A 134 -16.54 8.66 -4.90
N ARG A 135 -16.53 9.98 -4.64
CA ARG A 135 -17.70 10.67 -4.13
C ARG A 135 -18.88 10.61 -5.10
N GLY A 136 -18.62 10.67 -6.40
CA GLY A 136 -19.65 10.53 -7.43
C GLY A 136 -20.25 9.12 -7.52
N LEU A 137 -19.46 8.07 -7.22
CA LEU A 137 -19.95 6.69 -7.20
C LEU A 137 -20.90 6.40 -6.04
N CYS A 138 -20.73 7.06 -4.90
CA CYS A 138 -21.50 6.82 -3.67
C CYS A 138 -21.61 5.33 -3.29
N SER A 139 -20.53 4.56 -3.49
CA SER A 139 -20.53 3.10 -3.31
C SER A 139 -19.62 2.70 -2.13
N PRO A 140 -20.06 1.81 -1.22
CA PRO A 140 -19.21 1.27 -0.17
C PRO A 140 -18.13 0.32 -0.72
N PHE A 141 -18.30 -0.13 -1.96
CA PHE A 141 -17.31 -0.99 -2.62
C PHE A 141 -16.16 -0.21 -3.26
N SER A 142 -16.22 1.15 -3.26
CA SER A 142 -15.25 2.01 -3.94
C SER A 142 -15.03 1.60 -5.41
N SER A 143 -13.84 1.76 -5.95
CA SER A 143 -13.52 1.35 -7.31
C SER A 143 -12.07 0.86 -7.42
N ASP A 144 -11.65 0.44 -8.60
CA ASP A 144 -10.27 0.08 -8.89
C ASP A 144 -9.38 1.30 -9.13
N ALA A 145 -9.91 2.53 -9.05
CA ALA A 145 -9.12 3.75 -9.21
C ALA A 145 -7.97 3.83 -8.20
N MET A 146 -6.84 4.40 -8.63
CA MET A 146 -5.61 4.48 -7.86
C MET A 146 -4.93 5.83 -8.02
N ILE A 147 -4.12 6.22 -7.03
CA ILE A 147 -3.18 7.33 -7.14
C ILE A 147 -1.77 6.77 -7.00
N LEU A 148 -0.91 7.01 -7.98
CA LEU A 148 0.52 6.78 -7.86
C LEU A 148 1.21 8.09 -7.49
N THR A 149 1.75 8.15 -6.29
CA THR A 149 2.51 9.30 -5.77
C THR A 149 4.00 8.95 -5.77
N PRO A 150 4.79 9.46 -6.69
CA PRO A 150 6.25 9.28 -6.67
C PRO A 150 6.90 10.18 -5.62
N LYS A 151 8.14 9.84 -5.22
CA LYS A 151 9.02 10.69 -4.41
C LYS A 151 8.42 11.11 -3.05
N VAL A 152 7.63 10.25 -2.42
CA VAL A 152 7.16 10.48 -1.05
C VAL A 152 8.35 10.45 -0.10
N GLN A 153 8.55 11.54 0.61
CA GLN A 153 9.65 11.69 1.57
C GLN A 153 9.21 11.23 2.96
N ILE A 154 9.81 10.16 3.45
CA ILE A 154 9.62 9.66 4.81
C ILE A 154 10.48 10.51 5.75
N ILE A 155 9.89 11.19 6.71
CA ILE A 155 10.57 12.09 7.63
C ILE A 155 10.62 11.57 9.06
N ARG A 156 9.76 10.60 9.42
CA ARG A 156 9.71 10.01 10.76
C ARG A 156 9.82 8.50 10.71
N ASP A 157 10.38 7.94 11.77
CA ASP A 157 10.39 6.50 12.03
C ASP A 157 9.05 6.00 12.58
N ALA A 158 8.92 4.69 12.74
CA ALA A 158 7.73 4.03 13.27
C ALA A 158 7.37 4.48 14.71
N ASP A 159 8.33 4.94 15.51
CA ASP A 159 8.09 5.51 16.86
C ASP A 159 7.68 6.98 16.84
N GLY A 160 7.70 7.64 15.69
CA GLY A 160 7.38 9.06 15.51
C GLY A 160 8.59 9.98 15.61
N SER A 161 9.78 9.49 15.94
CA SER A 161 11.01 10.28 15.96
C SER A 161 11.40 10.75 14.55
N LEU A 162 12.01 11.94 14.47
CA LEU A 162 12.50 12.47 13.21
C LEU A 162 13.71 11.67 12.73
N LEU A 163 13.70 11.29 11.47
CA LEU A 163 14.83 10.64 10.82
C LEU A 163 15.96 11.66 10.58
N ARG A 164 17.20 11.24 10.87
CA ARG A 164 18.40 12.03 10.52
C ARG A 164 18.58 12.14 9.01
N GLU A 165 18.34 11.04 8.30
CA GLU A 165 18.36 10.97 6.84
C GLU A 165 16.97 10.64 6.33
N ARG A 166 16.44 11.47 5.42
CA ARG A 166 15.16 11.24 4.77
C ARG A 166 15.24 10.04 3.83
N ALA A 167 14.21 9.24 3.79
CA ALA A 167 14.09 8.16 2.82
C ALA A 167 13.01 8.52 1.78
N MET A 168 13.22 8.09 0.54
CA MET A 168 12.29 8.34 -0.58
C MET A 168 11.70 7.02 -1.04
N VAL A 169 10.37 6.99 -1.21
CA VAL A 169 9.61 5.88 -1.78
C VAL A 169 8.53 6.42 -2.71
N SER A 170 7.94 5.54 -3.52
CA SER A 170 6.67 5.84 -4.17
C SER A 170 5.52 5.18 -3.40
N VAL A 171 4.34 5.76 -3.47
CA VAL A 171 3.15 5.24 -2.79
C VAL A 171 2.04 5.01 -3.80
N LEU A 172 1.44 3.81 -3.78
CA LEU A 172 0.24 3.48 -4.53
C LEU A 172 -0.95 3.54 -3.57
N THR A 173 -1.81 4.51 -3.75
CA THR A 173 -3.03 4.71 -2.97
C THR A 173 -4.19 3.98 -3.63
N CYS A 174 -4.80 3.04 -2.93
CA CYS A 174 -5.94 2.27 -3.41
C CYS A 174 -6.88 1.93 -2.25
N ALA A 175 -8.19 2.07 -2.46
CA ALA A 175 -9.20 1.78 -1.46
C ALA A 175 -9.75 0.36 -1.61
N ALA A 176 -9.83 -0.38 -0.50
CA ALA A 176 -10.56 -1.64 -0.44
C ALA A 176 -12.08 -1.39 -0.37
N PRO A 177 -12.90 -2.38 -0.75
CA PRO A 177 -14.32 -2.36 -0.42
C PRO A 177 -14.53 -2.38 1.09
N MET A 178 -15.60 -1.72 1.58
CA MET A 178 -15.96 -1.64 3.00
C MET A 178 -16.91 -2.80 3.36
N ALA A 179 -16.36 -4.01 3.57
CA ALA A 179 -17.12 -5.22 3.90
C ALA A 179 -17.93 -5.10 5.20
N GLN A 180 -17.52 -4.21 6.11
CA GLN A 180 -18.23 -3.94 7.36
C GLN A 180 -19.69 -3.50 7.19
N TYR A 181 -20.07 -2.99 6.02
CA TYR A 181 -21.46 -2.62 5.69
C TYR A 181 -22.23 -3.74 4.98
N GLY A 182 -21.65 -4.96 4.91
CA GLY A 182 -22.19 -6.10 4.17
C GLY A 182 -21.81 -6.09 2.69
N LEU A 183 -22.27 -7.11 1.98
CA LEU A 183 -21.96 -7.31 0.56
C LEU A 183 -23.03 -6.74 -0.38
N GLY A 184 -24.09 -6.10 0.16
CA GLY A 184 -25.24 -5.69 -0.64
C GLY A 184 -25.86 -6.87 -1.38
N ASP A 185 -26.08 -6.71 -2.69
CA ASP A 185 -26.63 -7.77 -3.55
C ASP A 185 -25.55 -8.71 -4.12
N LEU A 186 -24.26 -8.51 -3.78
CA LEU A 186 -23.17 -9.34 -4.29
C LEU A 186 -23.13 -10.70 -3.58
N THR A 187 -22.94 -11.74 -4.33
CA THR A 187 -22.54 -13.05 -3.80
C THR A 187 -21.08 -13.00 -3.31
N GLN A 188 -20.70 -13.95 -2.46
CA GLN A 188 -19.31 -14.10 -1.99
C GLN A 188 -18.33 -14.25 -3.17
N ALA A 189 -18.73 -14.95 -4.22
CA ALA A 189 -17.90 -15.16 -5.42
C ALA A 189 -17.68 -13.85 -6.20
N GLU A 190 -18.73 -13.07 -6.43
CA GLU A 190 -18.64 -11.77 -7.11
C GLU A 190 -17.81 -10.77 -6.30
N TYR A 191 -17.95 -10.79 -4.97
CA TYR A 191 -17.13 -9.97 -4.07
C TYR A 191 -15.65 -10.34 -4.13
N ALA A 192 -15.34 -11.64 -4.08
CA ALA A 192 -13.98 -12.14 -4.21
C ALA A 192 -13.37 -11.79 -5.58
N GLU A 193 -14.15 -11.88 -6.67
CA GLU A 193 -13.69 -11.52 -8.01
C GLU A 193 -13.42 -10.01 -8.14
N MET A 194 -14.24 -9.17 -7.55
CA MET A 194 -14.00 -7.72 -7.48
C MET A 194 -12.70 -7.39 -6.75
N LEU A 195 -12.44 -8.03 -5.61
CA LEU A 195 -11.19 -7.88 -4.85
C LEU A 195 -9.99 -8.38 -5.65
N SER A 196 -10.12 -9.54 -6.30
CA SER A 196 -9.07 -10.14 -7.13
C SER A 196 -8.67 -9.22 -8.27
N ARG A 197 -9.64 -8.71 -9.03
CA ARG A 197 -9.39 -7.74 -10.10
C ARG A 197 -8.67 -6.50 -9.58
N ARG A 198 -9.01 -5.99 -8.39
CA ARG A 198 -8.36 -4.83 -7.80
C ARG A 198 -6.91 -5.12 -7.42
N ILE A 199 -6.64 -6.28 -6.82
CA ILE A 199 -5.29 -6.75 -6.51
C ILE A 199 -4.47 -6.92 -7.80
N HIS A 200 -5.05 -7.54 -8.83
CA HIS A 200 -4.42 -7.67 -10.15
C HIS A 200 -3.99 -6.31 -10.69
N ARG A 201 -4.90 -5.32 -10.66
CA ARG A 201 -4.63 -3.96 -11.17
C ARG A 201 -3.59 -3.19 -10.35
N MET A 202 -3.41 -3.48 -9.05
CA MET A 202 -2.29 -2.94 -8.25
C MET A 202 -0.95 -3.48 -8.76
N LEU A 203 -0.84 -4.80 -8.97
CA LEU A 203 0.37 -5.44 -9.51
C LEU A 203 0.67 -4.95 -10.92
N LEU A 204 -0.35 -4.85 -11.75
CA LEU A 204 -0.27 -4.30 -13.10
C LEU A 204 0.26 -2.87 -13.12
N CYS A 205 -0.28 -1.99 -12.29
CA CYS A 205 0.16 -0.59 -12.18
C CYS A 205 1.63 -0.51 -11.73
N ALA A 206 2.01 -1.31 -10.74
CA ALA A 206 3.39 -1.39 -10.26
C ALA A 206 4.35 -1.85 -11.37
N ALA A 207 4.03 -2.93 -12.08
CA ALA A 207 4.82 -3.49 -13.17
C ALA A 207 4.93 -2.51 -14.36
N TYR A 208 3.81 -1.91 -14.76
CA TYR A 208 3.76 -0.94 -15.86
C TYR A 208 4.68 0.27 -15.63
N HIS A 209 4.80 0.70 -14.38
CA HIS A 209 5.67 1.82 -13.99
C HIS A 209 7.08 1.41 -13.57
N GLY A 210 7.45 0.12 -13.69
CA GLY A 210 8.81 -0.38 -13.47
C GLY A 210 9.22 -0.47 -12.00
N TYR A 211 8.29 -0.58 -11.07
CA TYR A 211 8.60 -0.82 -9.66
C TYR A 211 9.00 -2.27 -9.45
N ALA A 212 10.23 -2.48 -8.93
CA ALA A 212 10.78 -3.80 -8.72
C ALA A 212 10.58 -4.34 -7.30
N VAL A 213 10.38 -3.46 -6.33
CA VAL A 213 10.23 -3.82 -4.91
C VAL A 213 8.91 -3.27 -4.40
N LEU A 214 8.04 -4.18 -3.94
CA LEU A 214 6.72 -3.84 -3.42
C LEU A 214 6.64 -4.06 -1.92
N VAL A 215 6.06 -3.08 -1.21
CA VAL A 215 5.63 -3.21 0.19
C VAL A 215 4.11 -3.14 0.19
N LEU A 216 3.49 -4.30 0.29
CA LEU A 216 2.04 -4.48 0.35
C LEU A 216 1.58 -4.62 1.81
N GLY A 217 0.29 -4.84 2.04
CA GLY A 217 -0.27 -4.98 3.37
C GLY A 217 -1.60 -5.73 3.39
N ALA A 218 -2.20 -5.86 4.57
CA ALA A 218 -3.49 -6.52 4.78
C ALA A 218 -4.65 -5.62 4.26
N PHE A 219 -4.84 -5.61 2.94
CA PHE A 219 -5.71 -4.73 2.20
C PHE A 219 -7.16 -4.79 2.65
N GLY A 220 -7.62 -3.74 3.32
CA GLY A 220 -8.97 -3.63 3.83
C GLY A 220 -9.29 -4.49 5.06
N CYS A 221 -8.31 -5.21 5.65
CA CYS A 221 -8.55 -6.12 6.78
C CYS A 221 -8.70 -5.42 8.14
N GLY A 222 -8.46 -4.12 8.21
CA GLY A 222 -8.66 -3.29 9.41
C GLY A 222 -10.08 -2.75 9.48
N ALA A 223 -10.21 -1.42 9.48
CA ALA A 223 -11.48 -0.70 9.62
C ALA A 223 -12.53 -1.08 8.55
N PHE A 224 -12.13 -1.58 7.38
CA PHE A 224 -13.06 -1.97 6.31
C PHE A 224 -13.61 -3.40 6.45
N GLY A 225 -13.08 -4.21 7.40
CA GLY A 225 -13.66 -5.48 7.80
C GLY A 225 -13.54 -6.63 6.80
N ASN A 226 -12.59 -6.57 5.85
CA ASN A 226 -12.33 -7.70 4.97
C ASN A 226 -11.63 -8.85 5.70
N ASP A 227 -11.96 -10.08 5.33
CA ASP A 227 -11.32 -11.27 5.90
C ASP A 227 -9.86 -11.40 5.40
N ALA A 228 -8.92 -11.44 6.34
CA ALA A 228 -7.50 -11.51 6.03
C ALA A 228 -7.10 -12.83 5.34
N GLN A 229 -7.79 -13.94 5.61
CA GLN A 229 -7.52 -15.21 4.91
C GLN A 229 -7.94 -15.13 3.44
N LEU A 230 -9.11 -14.53 3.16
CA LEU A 230 -9.56 -14.29 1.80
C LEU A 230 -8.58 -13.37 1.06
N ILE A 231 -8.23 -12.22 1.65
CA ILE A 231 -7.35 -11.24 1.01
C ILE A 231 -5.96 -11.85 0.75
N ALA A 232 -5.37 -12.57 1.70
CA ALA A 232 -4.07 -13.22 1.53
C ALA A 232 -4.10 -14.28 0.41
N ALA A 233 -5.17 -15.09 0.35
CA ALA A 233 -5.37 -16.08 -0.71
C ALA A 233 -5.54 -15.43 -2.09
N LEU A 234 -6.25 -14.29 -2.17
CA LEU A 234 -6.40 -13.56 -3.43
C LEU A 234 -5.08 -12.93 -3.91
N PHE A 235 -4.28 -12.36 -3.00
CA PHE A 235 -2.93 -11.90 -3.35
C PHE A 235 -2.06 -13.04 -3.89
N GLU A 236 -2.07 -14.19 -3.22
CA GLU A 236 -1.31 -15.37 -3.65
C GLU A 236 -1.78 -15.84 -5.04
N ARG A 237 -3.09 -15.91 -5.26
CA ARG A 237 -3.68 -16.25 -6.56
C ARG A 237 -3.23 -15.30 -7.66
N GLU A 238 -3.36 -13.99 -7.44
CA GLU A 238 -3.03 -12.99 -8.46
C GLU A 238 -1.53 -12.93 -8.76
N ILE A 239 -0.68 -13.06 -7.74
CA ILE A 239 0.77 -13.16 -7.92
C ILE A 239 1.12 -14.38 -8.78
N ARG A 240 0.51 -15.54 -8.52
CA ARG A 240 0.71 -16.76 -9.35
C ARG A 240 0.21 -16.60 -10.78
N LEU A 241 -0.93 -15.94 -10.98
CA LEU A 241 -1.46 -15.68 -12.32
C LEU A 241 -0.55 -14.74 -13.11
N PHE A 242 0.02 -13.75 -12.46
CA PHE A 242 1.05 -12.91 -13.06
C PHE A 242 2.28 -13.74 -13.47
N GLN A 243 2.71 -14.71 -12.65
CA GLN A 243 3.82 -15.64 -12.98
C GLN A 243 3.49 -16.54 -14.17
N ALA A 244 2.29 -17.12 -14.21
CA ALA A 244 1.86 -17.98 -15.30
C ALA A 244 1.79 -17.26 -16.66
N GLY A 245 1.53 -15.95 -16.64
CA GLY A 245 1.60 -15.08 -17.81
C GLY A 245 3.02 -14.73 -18.27
N GLY A 246 4.07 -15.20 -17.57
CA GLY A 246 5.47 -14.92 -17.87
C GLY A 246 5.98 -13.60 -17.33
N SER A 247 5.39 -13.06 -16.26
CA SER A 247 5.65 -11.67 -15.95
C SER A 247 5.95 -11.27 -14.51
N VAL A 248 5.72 -12.07 -13.45
CA VAL A 248 6.04 -11.62 -12.08
C VAL A 248 7.53 -11.62 -11.83
N ASP A 249 8.22 -12.71 -12.14
CA ASP A 249 9.67 -12.82 -11.98
C ASP A 249 10.41 -11.86 -12.92
N ASP A 250 9.77 -11.47 -14.01
CA ASP A 250 10.30 -10.50 -14.96
C ASP A 250 10.16 -9.05 -14.47
N HIS A 251 9.20 -8.76 -13.57
CA HIS A 251 8.91 -7.40 -13.11
C HIS A 251 9.39 -7.12 -11.70
N PHE A 252 9.22 -8.07 -10.77
CA PHE A 252 9.47 -7.85 -9.35
C PHE A 252 10.68 -8.62 -8.85
N ALA A 253 11.56 -7.94 -8.12
CA ALA A 253 12.67 -8.54 -7.38
C ALA A 253 12.23 -8.98 -5.98
N GLN A 254 11.27 -8.25 -5.38
CA GLN A 254 10.77 -8.50 -4.03
C GLN A 254 9.33 -8.03 -3.89
N ILE A 255 8.47 -8.87 -3.30
CA ILE A 255 7.14 -8.51 -2.81
C ILE A 255 7.09 -8.83 -1.32
N SER A 256 6.97 -7.81 -0.49
CA SER A 256 6.95 -7.91 0.97
C SER A 256 5.61 -7.44 1.53
N PHE A 257 5.04 -8.21 2.46
CA PHE A 257 3.82 -7.82 3.16
C PHE A 257 4.16 -7.25 4.54
N ALA A 258 3.91 -5.95 4.74
CA ALA A 258 3.97 -5.28 6.02
C ALA A 258 2.59 -5.37 6.70
N VAL A 259 2.43 -6.32 7.60
CA VAL A 259 1.17 -6.53 8.32
C VAL A 259 1.38 -6.25 9.79
N LEU A 260 1.27 -4.97 10.18
CA LEU A 260 1.40 -4.56 11.58
C LEU A 260 0.14 -4.97 12.34
N ASP A 261 0.21 -6.11 13.02
CA ASP A 261 -0.87 -6.67 13.80
C ASP A 261 -0.47 -6.79 15.28
N ARG A 262 -1.13 -5.96 16.10
CA ARG A 262 -0.91 -5.88 17.55
C ARG A 262 -2.00 -6.61 18.36
N SER A 263 -2.94 -7.27 17.66
CA SER A 263 -3.95 -8.09 18.34
C SER A 263 -3.29 -9.29 19.03
N PRO A 264 -3.84 -9.76 20.16
CA PRO A 264 -3.25 -10.89 20.90
C PRO A 264 -3.08 -12.15 20.06
N ASP A 265 -3.99 -12.37 19.13
CA ASP A 265 -3.99 -13.54 18.25
C ASP A 265 -3.26 -13.31 16.92
N GLN A 266 -2.88 -12.07 16.59
CA GLN A 266 -2.20 -11.69 15.36
C GLN A 266 -2.86 -12.29 14.11
N TYR A 267 -4.19 -12.25 14.05
CA TYR A 267 -4.98 -12.95 13.04
C TYR A 267 -4.58 -12.53 11.62
N ASN A 268 -4.49 -11.21 11.35
CA ASN A 268 -4.14 -10.70 10.04
C ASN A 268 -2.72 -11.10 9.65
N PHE A 269 -1.75 -10.92 10.55
CA PHE A 269 -0.37 -11.29 10.29
C PHE A 269 -0.22 -12.79 10.01
N ARG A 270 -0.87 -13.65 10.81
CA ARG A 270 -0.83 -15.12 10.61
C ARG A 270 -1.49 -15.54 9.29
N ALA A 271 -2.58 -14.89 8.88
CA ALA A 271 -3.23 -15.18 7.62
C ALA A 271 -2.28 -14.96 6.43
N PHE A 272 -1.57 -13.83 6.41
CA PHE A 272 -0.60 -13.52 5.34
C PHE A 272 0.66 -14.38 5.44
N SER A 273 1.18 -14.62 6.64
CA SER A 273 2.40 -15.44 6.83
C SER A 273 2.24 -16.88 6.33
N ARG A 274 1.02 -17.43 6.28
CA ARG A 274 0.77 -18.78 5.70
C ARG A 274 1.15 -18.87 4.23
N TYR A 275 1.04 -17.77 3.47
CA TYR A 275 1.32 -17.73 2.04
C TYR A 275 2.69 -17.14 1.73
N PHE A 276 3.15 -16.19 2.53
CA PHE A 276 4.30 -15.34 2.23
C PHE A 276 5.39 -15.37 3.30
N ALA A 277 5.36 -16.29 4.28
CA ALA A 277 6.53 -16.49 5.15
C ALA A 277 7.75 -16.84 4.31
N GLN A 278 8.93 -16.32 4.67
CA GLN A 278 10.18 -16.74 4.05
C GLN A 278 10.24 -18.28 4.08
N SER A 279 9.98 -18.90 2.96
CA SER A 279 10.37 -20.30 2.80
C SER A 279 11.86 -20.28 2.48
N ASP A 280 12.66 -20.92 3.32
CA ASP A 280 13.98 -21.44 2.94
C ASP A 280 13.80 -22.48 1.83
N ARG A 281 13.33 -22.03 0.67
CA ARG A 281 13.32 -22.83 -0.55
C ARG A 281 14.70 -22.74 -1.19
N GLU A 282 15.72 -23.10 -0.42
CA GLU A 282 16.93 -23.64 -0.97
C GLU A 282 16.64 -25.06 -1.46
N GLY A 283 16.80 -25.24 -2.75
CA GLY A 283 17.23 -26.49 -3.35
C GLY A 283 16.29 -27.69 -3.21
N GLY A 284 15.41 -27.87 -4.14
CA GLY A 284 14.67 -29.09 -4.38
C GLY A 284 14.42 -29.32 -5.87
N ARG A 285 15.45 -29.26 -6.70
CA ARG A 285 15.43 -30.00 -7.98
C ARG A 285 15.55 -31.48 -7.63
N ARG A 286 14.46 -32.21 -7.74
CA ARG A 286 14.48 -33.64 -8.03
C ARG A 286 13.62 -33.90 -9.27
#